data_457138b184f61b21c5c9a43bfa4bb83e
#
_entry.id   457138b184f61b21c5c9a43bfa4bb83e
#
_cell.length_a   1.000
_cell.length_b   1.000
_cell.length_c   1.000
_cell.angle_alpha   90.00
_cell.angle_beta   90.00
_cell.angle_gamma   90.00
#
_symmetry.space_group_name_H-M   'P 1'
#
loop_
_entity.id
_entity.type
_entity.pdbx_description
1 polymer ?
#
loop_
_entity_poly.entity_id
_entity_poly.type
_entity_poly.pdbx_seq_one_letter_code
_entity_poly.pdbx_strand_id
1 'polypeptide(L)'
;GMDNASTDYDSLNDYLTEDDIPDYKLQENNRSQDDQPENIPFSESTSFYEILKEQLGERNLTEHQNELVEYLIGSLDDDGLLRKSLESICDELAIYAGVESTEEELEEALCILQDFDPAGIGARSLQECLLIQICRKKDEEKKPNPILELEERIIRECYEEFTRKHWEKIIKKLDIDEETFQEALNEITKLNPRPGASLGEAIGRNLQQIVPDFIVETYDDGTINISLNNRNVPELRMSRDFTEMVEEHTKN
;
A
#
# COMPACT_ATOMS: atom_id res chain seq x y z
N GLY A 1 35.17 -20.35 40.98
CA GLY A 1 34.93 -20.88 39.70
C GLY A 1 34.21 -19.94 38.79
N MET A 2 34.84 -18.91 38.38
CA MET A 2 34.47 -18.05 37.21
C MET A 2 35.78 -17.89 36.44
N ASP A 3 35.86 -18.53 35.28
CA ASP A 3 36.85 -18.23 34.24
C ASP A 3 36.82 -19.41 33.26
N ASN A 4 36.09 -19.23 32.15
CA ASN A 4 36.29 -19.95 30.89
C ASN A 4 35.15 -19.62 29.89
N ALA A 5 35.06 -18.36 29.48
CA ALA A 5 34.18 -17.99 28.37
C ALA A 5 34.81 -16.99 27.36
N SER A 6 36.13 -16.79 27.45
CA SER A 6 36.80 -15.82 26.59
C SER A 6 37.88 -16.40 25.65
N THR A 7 38.03 -17.72 25.59
CA THR A 7 39.08 -18.37 24.81
C THR A 7 38.62 -19.04 23.52
N ASP A 8 37.32 -19.03 23.21
CA ASP A 8 36.80 -19.68 21.98
C ASP A 8 36.65 -18.73 20.76
N TYR A 9 36.74 -17.43 20.97
CA TYR A 9 36.66 -16.47 19.87
C TYR A 9 38.00 -16.11 19.22
N ASP A 10 39.09 -16.32 19.94
CA ASP A 10 40.44 -16.04 19.39
C ASP A 10 41.00 -17.18 18.51
N SER A 11 40.45 -18.38 18.64
CA SER A 11 40.89 -19.52 17.82
C SER A 11 40.26 -19.59 16.42
N LEU A 12 39.22 -18.82 16.16
CA LEU A 12 38.57 -18.76 14.83
C LEU A 12 39.22 -17.74 13.88
N ASN A 13 39.96 -16.78 14.44
CA ASN A 13 40.64 -15.75 13.65
C ASN A 13 41.99 -16.20 13.06
N ASP A 14 42.51 -17.33 13.55
CA ASP A 14 43.81 -17.86 13.14
C ASP A 14 43.71 -18.85 11.93
N TYR A 15 42.47 -19.17 11.52
CA TYR A 15 42.19 -20.04 10.34
C TYR A 15 41.75 -19.28 9.09
N LEU A 16 41.62 -17.98 9.15
CA LEU A 16 41.33 -17.13 7.98
C LEU A 16 42.59 -16.36 7.59
N THR A 17 43.56 -17.04 6.97
CA THR A 17 44.63 -16.37 6.24
C THR A 17 44.04 -15.69 5.01
N GLU A 18 44.51 -14.48 4.69
CA GLU A 18 44.05 -13.67 3.54
C GLU A 18 44.15 -14.39 2.19
N ASP A 19 44.84 -15.50 2.11
CA ASP A 19 45.01 -16.33 0.91
C ASP A 19 43.84 -17.29 0.61
N ASP A 20 42.92 -17.50 1.57
CA ASP A 20 41.77 -18.43 1.40
C ASP A 20 40.46 -17.76 1.02
N ILE A 21 40.44 -16.43 0.87
CA ILE A 21 39.26 -15.71 0.37
C ILE A 21 39.24 -15.82 -1.14
N PRO A 22 38.28 -16.54 -1.72
CA PRO A 22 38.18 -16.63 -3.19
C PRO A 22 38.13 -15.24 -3.82
N ASP A 23 38.96 -15.01 -4.83
CA ASP A 23 39.15 -13.74 -5.53
C ASP A 23 37.83 -13.08 -6.02
N TYR A 24 36.75 -13.86 -6.16
CA TYR A 24 35.43 -13.35 -6.51
C TYR A 24 34.75 -12.56 -5.38
N LYS A 25 35.14 -12.74 -4.10
CA LYS A 25 34.63 -11.96 -2.96
C LYS A 25 35.36 -10.62 -2.78
N LEU A 26 36.54 -10.48 -3.34
CA LEU A 26 37.32 -9.24 -3.32
C LEU A 26 36.93 -8.29 -4.47
N GLN A 27 36.15 -8.78 -5.44
CA GLN A 27 35.68 -7.97 -6.57
C GLN A 27 34.23 -7.49 -6.35
N GLU A 28 33.94 -6.90 -5.21
CA GLU A 28 32.66 -6.17 -4.98
C GLU A 28 32.51 -4.91 -5.86
N ASN A 29 33.49 -4.62 -6.72
CA ASN A 29 33.49 -3.47 -7.61
C ASN A 29 33.45 -3.86 -9.10
N ASN A 30 32.77 -4.94 -9.47
CA ASN A 30 32.52 -5.22 -10.89
C ASN A 30 31.30 -4.43 -11.39
N ARG A 31 31.31 -3.12 -11.16
CA ARG A 31 30.44 -2.20 -11.89
C ARG A 31 31.07 -2.01 -13.26
N SER A 32 30.39 -2.47 -14.28
CA SER A 32 30.67 -2.10 -15.68
C SER A 32 30.65 -0.57 -15.77
N GLN A 33 31.60 0.01 -16.51
CA GLN A 33 31.66 1.46 -16.76
C GLN A 33 30.41 1.99 -17.48
N ASP A 34 29.55 1.09 -17.98
CA ASP A 34 28.26 1.38 -18.61
C ASP A 34 27.06 1.32 -17.64
N ASP A 35 27.24 0.85 -16.41
CA ASP A 35 26.26 0.99 -15.36
C ASP A 35 26.28 2.43 -14.82
N GLN A 36 25.78 3.36 -15.62
CA GLN A 36 25.30 4.62 -15.07
C GLN A 36 24.19 4.24 -14.10
N PRO A 37 24.25 4.64 -12.80
CA PRO A 37 23.10 4.55 -11.95
C PRO A 37 22.01 5.35 -12.66
N GLU A 38 21.01 4.66 -13.20
CA GLU A 38 19.77 5.32 -13.53
C GLU A 38 19.39 6.07 -12.25
N ASN A 39 19.56 7.39 -12.28
CA ASN A 39 18.96 8.26 -11.31
C ASN A 39 17.46 8.06 -11.50
N ILE A 40 16.91 7.04 -10.84
CA ILE A 40 15.48 6.94 -10.62
C ILE A 40 15.17 8.26 -9.92
N PRO A 41 14.45 9.18 -10.56
CA PRO A 41 14.07 10.40 -9.89
C PRO A 41 13.32 9.92 -8.64
N PHE A 42 13.88 10.20 -7.47
CA PHE A 42 13.15 10.07 -6.22
C PHE A 42 12.03 11.10 -6.34
N SER A 43 10.89 10.67 -6.87
CA SER A 43 9.67 11.43 -6.68
C SER A 43 9.45 11.39 -5.18
N GLU A 44 9.52 12.52 -4.52
CA GLU A 44 9.02 12.71 -3.16
C GLU A 44 7.54 12.36 -3.24
N SER A 45 7.22 11.08 -3.11
CA SER A 45 5.85 10.64 -3.01
C SER A 45 5.39 11.06 -1.63
N THR A 46 4.59 12.10 -1.60
CA THR A 46 3.94 12.60 -0.40
C THR A 46 3.19 11.43 0.25
N SER A 47 3.49 11.15 1.50
CA SER A 47 2.84 10.06 2.23
C SER A 47 1.35 10.35 2.36
N PHE A 48 0.50 9.31 2.35
CA PHE A 48 -0.93 9.41 2.63
C PHE A 48 -1.23 10.30 3.86
N TYR A 49 -0.45 10.13 4.92
CA TYR A 49 -0.57 10.92 6.15
C TYR A 49 -0.21 12.39 5.96
N GLU A 50 0.78 12.69 5.14
CA GLU A 50 1.19 14.08 4.86
C GLU A 50 0.11 14.83 4.08
N ILE A 51 -0.54 14.17 3.12
CA ILE A 51 -1.68 14.75 2.38
C ILE A 51 -2.84 15.08 3.32
N LEU A 52 -3.16 14.18 4.25
CA LEU A 52 -4.23 14.44 5.23
C LEU A 52 -3.85 15.56 6.23
N LYS A 53 -2.57 15.64 6.63
CA LYS A 53 -2.08 16.73 7.48
C LYS A 53 -2.08 18.08 6.76
N GLU A 54 -1.79 18.10 5.46
CA GLU A 54 -1.90 19.31 4.65
C GLU A 54 -3.35 19.81 4.61
N GLN A 55 -4.30 18.91 4.34
CA GLN A 55 -5.73 19.25 4.37
C GLN A 55 -6.19 19.71 5.75
N LEU A 56 -5.66 19.11 6.83
CA LEU A 56 -5.93 19.55 8.20
C LEU A 56 -5.46 20.99 8.43
N GLY A 57 -4.26 21.34 7.93
CA GLY A 57 -3.70 22.69 8.03
C GLY A 57 -4.49 23.76 7.28
N GLU A 58 -5.29 23.38 6.28
CA GLU A 58 -6.16 24.30 5.54
C GLU A 58 -7.48 24.63 6.28
N ARG A 59 -7.83 23.88 7.32
CA ARG A 59 -9.05 24.03 8.11
C ARG A 59 -8.84 25.00 9.28
N ASN A 60 -9.82 25.84 9.53
CA ASN A 60 -9.85 26.72 10.70
C ASN A 60 -10.44 25.98 11.91
N LEU A 61 -9.63 25.20 12.59
CA LEU A 61 -9.98 24.42 13.76
C LEU A 61 -9.36 25.02 15.03
N THR A 62 -9.91 24.67 16.18
CA THR A 62 -9.25 24.96 17.46
C THR A 62 -8.02 24.09 17.65
N GLU A 63 -7.07 24.51 18.50
CA GLU A 63 -5.86 23.73 18.78
C GLU A 63 -6.22 22.31 19.26
N HIS A 64 -7.18 22.20 20.16
CA HIS A 64 -7.69 20.93 20.67
C HIS A 64 -8.29 20.05 19.56
N GLN A 65 -9.13 20.60 18.68
CA GLN A 65 -9.68 19.85 17.53
C GLN A 65 -8.58 19.38 16.57
N ASN A 66 -7.57 20.22 16.33
CA ASN A 66 -6.43 19.84 15.51
C ASN A 66 -5.68 18.63 16.09
N GLU A 67 -5.42 18.62 17.40
CA GLU A 67 -4.76 17.51 18.08
C GLU A 67 -5.57 16.23 17.97
N LEU A 68 -6.91 16.31 18.16
CA LEU A 68 -7.79 15.16 18.04
C LEU A 68 -7.81 14.58 16.61
N VAL A 69 -7.95 15.44 15.60
CA VAL A 69 -7.96 15.01 14.19
C VAL A 69 -6.60 14.47 13.78
N GLU A 70 -5.49 15.09 14.18
CA GLU A 70 -4.14 14.59 13.91
C GLU A 70 -3.92 13.20 14.51
N TYR A 71 -4.41 12.97 15.72
CA TYR A 71 -4.34 11.66 16.36
C TYR A 71 -5.20 10.61 15.62
N LEU A 72 -6.41 11.00 15.18
CA LEU A 72 -7.27 10.13 14.37
C LEU A 72 -6.60 9.76 13.05
N ILE A 73 -5.95 10.71 12.35
CA ILE A 73 -5.17 10.45 11.14
C ILE A 73 -4.10 9.39 11.41
N GLY A 74 -3.37 9.50 12.52
CA GLY A 74 -2.35 8.52 12.92
C GLY A 74 -2.90 7.16 13.32
N SER A 75 -4.20 7.07 13.62
CA SER A 75 -4.88 5.83 14.02
C SER A 75 -5.55 5.10 12.85
N LEU A 76 -5.53 5.67 11.64
CA LEU A 76 -6.06 5.04 10.44
C LEU A 76 -5.20 3.83 10.03
N ASP A 77 -5.84 2.84 9.43
CA ASP A 77 -5.15 1.73 8.78
C ASP A 77 -4.67 2.09 7.36
N ASP A 78 -3.95 1.18 6.71
CA ASP A 78 -3.45 1.35 5.33
C ASP A 78 -4.59 1.53 4.30
N ASP A 79 -5.80 1.08 4.63
CA ASP A 79 -6.98 1.24 3.79
C ASP A 79 -7.66 2.61 4.01
N GLY A 80 -7.22 3.39 5.00
CA GLY A 80 -7.79 4.67 5.40
C GLY A 80 -9.00 4.55 6.32
N LEU A 81 -9.20 3.39 6.94
CA LEU A 81 -10.33 3.10 7.83
C LEU A 81 -9.91 3.20 9.31
N LEU A 82 -10.83 3.60 10.16
CA LEU A 82 -10.65 3.65 11.61
C LEU A 82 -11.15 2.34 12.24
N ARG A 83 -10.22 1.40 12.50
CA ARG A 83 -10.58 0.10 13.08
C ARG A 83 -10.74 0.13 14.60
N LYS A 84 -10.13 1.10 15.25
CA LYS A 84 -10.19 1.26 16.71
C LYS A 84 -11.53 1.87 17.14
N SER A 85 -12.01 1.50 18.32
CA SER A 85 -13.16 2.17 18.93
C SER A 85 -12.76 3.55 19.45
N LEU A 86 -13.71 4.51 19.45
CA LEU A 86 -13.46 5.86 19.96
C LEU A 86 -13.13 5.84 21.44
N GLU A 87 -13.76 4.95 22.23
CA GLU A 87 -13.45 4.76 23.65
C GLU A 87 -11.97 4.39 23.85
N SER A 88 -11.45 3.44 23.04
CA SER A 88 -10.03 3.06 23.10
C SER A 88 -9.11 4.22 22.73
N ILE A 89 -9.53 5.07 21.80
CA ILE A 89 -8.76 6.25 21.38
C ILE A 89 -8.77 7.32 22.48
N CYS A 90 -9.88 7.52 23.19
CA CYS A 90 -9.94 8.40 24.35
C CYS A 90 -8.91 7.98 25.42
N ASP A 91 -8.88 6.68 25.75
CA ASP A 91 -7.94 6.16 26.73
C ASP A 91 -6.48 6.32 26.27
N GLU A 92 -6.21 6.05 24.99
CA GLU A 92 -4.87 6.23 24.41
C GLU A 92 -4.43 7.71 24.45
N LEU A 93 -5.31 8.66 24.11
CA LEU A 93 -5.04 10.10 24.17
C LEU A 93 -4.71 10.56 25.58
N ALA A 94 -5.50 10.13 26.58
CA ALA A 94 -5.26 10.48 27.97
C ALA A 94 -3.90 9.93 28.46
N ILE A 95 -3.52 8.72 28.07
CA ILE A 95 -2.31 8.05 28.56
C ILE A 95 -1.05 8.57 27.83
N TYR A 96 -1.09 8.69 26.50
CA TYR A 96 0.11 8.96 25.70
C TYR A 96 0.28 10.43 25.36
N ALA A 97 -0.80 11.15 25.09
CA ALA A 97 -0.75 12.57 24.72
C ALA A 97 -1.03 13.50 25.92
N GLY A 98 -1.60 12.97 27.00
CA GLY A 98 -2.03 13.79 28.14
C GLY A 98 -3.20 14.72 27.81
N VAL A 99 -3.93 14.41 26.73
CA VAL A 99 -5.10 15.16 26.25
C VAL A 99 -6.36 14.47 26.75
N GLU A 100 -7.11 15.15 27.61
CA GLU A 100 -8.41 14.66 28.03
C GLU A 100 -9.43 14.97 26.94
N SER A 101 -10.12 13.95 26.43
CA SER A 101 -11.15 14.07 25.42
C SER A 101 -12.34 13.20 25.75
N THR A 102 -13.51 13.65 25.35
CA THR A 102 -14.74 12.85 25.43
C THR A 102 -15.00 12.12 24.11
N GLU A 103 -15.79 11.07 24.18
CA GLU A 103 -16.19 10.33 22.97
C GLU A 103 -16.97 11.23 21.98
N GLU A 104 -17.76 12.18 22.51
CA GLU A 104 -18.50 13.14 21.69
C GLU A 104 -17.57 14.09 20.92
N GLU A 105 -16.50 14.59 21.56
CA GLU A 105 -15.49 15.41 20.89
C GLU A 105 -14.72 14.65 19.82
N LEU A 106 -14.44 13.37 20.05
CA LEU A 106 -13.83 12.50 19.05
C LEU A 106 -14.78 12.17 17.89
N GLU A 107 -16.08 12.04 18.13
CA GLU A 107 -17.06 11.91 17.04
C GLU A 107 -17.12 13.17 16.17
N GLU A 108 -17.10 14.36 16.78
CA GLU A 108 -17.01 15.62 16.03
C GLU A 108 -15.69 15.68 15.20
N ALA A 109 -14.57 15.34 15.80
CA ALA A 109 -13.28 15.28 15.10
C ALA A 109 -13.28 14.25 13.96
N LEU A 110 -13.94 13.12 14.16
CA LEU A 110 -14.10 12.09 13.13
C LEU A 110 -14.97 12.60 11.97
N CYS A 111 -16.05 13.32 12.24
CA CYS A 111 -16.84 13.94 11.17
C CYS A 111 -16.01 14.93 10.34
N ILE A 112 -15.14 15.71 10.99
CA ILE A 112 -14.22 16.62 10.28
C ILE A 112 -13.26 15.82 9.39
N LEU A 113 -12.72 14.71 9.88
CA LEU A 113 -11.82 13.85 9.13
C LEU A 113 -12.53 13.19 7.92
N GLN A 114 -13.80 12.79 8.09
CA GLN A 114 -14.60 12.18 7.02
C GLN A 114 -14.91 13.14 5.86
N ASP A 115 -14.76 14.44 6.08
CA ASP A 115 -14.87 15.48 5.04
C ASP A 115 -13.60 15.63 4.17
N PHE A 116 -12.51 14.94 4.52
CA PHE A 116 -11.26 15.05 3.77
C PHE A 116 -11.30 14.21 2.48
N ASP A 117 -10.38 14.51 1.56
CA ASP A 117 -10.15 13.74 0.35
C ASP A 117 -9.06 12.68 0.55
N PRO A 118 -9.33 11.47 0.02
CA PRO A 118 -10.48 10.98 -0.73
C PRO A 118 -11.69 10.62 0.14
N ALA A 119 -12.89 10.71 -0.45
CA ALA A 119 -14.14 10.38 0.24
C ALA A 119 -14.10 8.96 0.83
N GLY A 120 -14.62 8.82 2.07
CA GLY A 120 -14.68 7.54 2.78
C GLY A 120 -13.54 7.29 3.75
N ILE A 121 -12.59 8.25 3.90
CA ILE A 121 -11.55 8.20 4.93
C ILE A 121 -12.19 8.33 6.32
N GLY A 122 -11.59 7.67 7.31
CA GLY A 122 -12.07 7.70 8.69
C GLY A 122 -13.34 6.88 8.93
N ALA A 123 -13.82 6.13 7.95
CA ALA A 123 -14.96 5.23 8.16
C ALA A 123 -14.59 4.07 9.08
N ARG A 124 -15.51 3.66 9.96
CA ARG A 124 -15.33 2.55 10.91
C ARG A 124 -15.55 1.19 10.28
N SER A 125 -16.23 1.16 9.13
CA SER A 125 -16.52 -0.05 8.36
C SER A 125 -16.56 0.23 6.87
N LEU A 126 -16.48 -0.83 6.06
CA LEU A 126 -16.64 -0.71 4.62
C LEU A 126 -18.03 -0.18 4.24
N GLN A 127 -19.06 -0.58 4.97
CA GLN A 127 -20.42 -0.06 4.76
C GLN A 127 -20.47 1.46 4.93
N GLU A 128 -19.90 1.97 6.01
CA GLU A 128 -19.84 3.42 6.29
C GLU A 128 -18.99 4.14 5.23
N CYS A 129 -17.87 3.57 4.81
CA CYS A 129 -17.02 4.10 3.76
C CYS A 129 -17.79 4.31 2.44
N LEU A 130 -18.57 3.32 2.01
CA LEU A 130 -19.38 3.44 0.81
C LEU A 130 -20.52 4.46 0.99
N LEU A 131 -21.16 4.51 2.17
CA LEU A 131 -22.20 5.49 2.45
C LEU A 131 -21.67 6.93 2.41
N ILE A 132 -20.50 7.21 2.99
CA ILE A 132 -19.86 8.54 2.95
C ILE A 132 -19.62 8.96 1.49
N GLN A 133 -19.13 8.06 0.64
CA GLN A 133 -18.89 8.33 -0.77
C GLN A 133 -20.19 8.63 -1.53
N ILE A 134 -21.25 7.86 -1.27
CA ILE A 134 -22.55 8.09 -1.89
C ILE A 134 -23.15 9.42 -1.42
N CYS A 135 -23.11 9.71 -0.12
CA CYS A 135 -23.58 10.99 0.44
C CYS A 135 -22.85 12.17 -0.19
N ARG A 136 -21.51 12.12 -0.31
CA ARG A 136 -20.72 13.18 -0.96
C ARG A 136 -21.12 13.36 -2.44
N LYS A 137 -21.31 12.30 -3.19
CA LYS A 137 -21.81 12.38 -4.58
C LYS A 137 -23.20 13.04 -4.64
N LYS A 138 -24.09 12.73 -3.68
CA LYS A 138 -25.40 13.37 -3.62
C LYS A 138 -25.33 14.87 -3.33
N ASP A 139 -24.40 15.31 -2.50
CA ASP A 139 -24.19 16.73 -2.18
C ASP A 139 -23.59 17.50 -3.35
N GLU A 140 -22.75 16.85 -4.15
CA GLU A 140 -22.16 17.41 -5.38
C GLU A 140 -23.19 17.54 -6.52
N GLU A 141 -24.15 16.61 -6.61
CA GLU A 141 -25.21 16.64 -7.61
C GLU A 141 -26.30 17.63 -7.20
N LYS A 142 -26.48 18.67 -7.98
CA LYS A 142 -27.53 19.72 -7.74
C LYS A 142 -28.95 19.22 -7.97
N LYS A 143 -29.13 18.02 -8.48
CA LYS A 143 -30.44 17.43 -8.81
C LYS A 143 -30.59 16.10 -8.08
N PRO A 144 -31.80 15.79 -7.58
CA PRO A 144 -32.08 14.48 -7.00
C PRO A 144 -31.89 13.41 -8.07
N ASN A 145 -31.00 12.48 -7.82
CA ASN A 145 -30.71 11.34 -8.68
C ASN A 145 -31.33 10.08 -8.06
N PRO A 146 -32.35 9.49 -8.67
CA PRO A 146 -33.03 8.31 -8.12
C PRO A 146 -32.09 7.11 -7.99
N ILE A 147 -31.05 7.02 -8.81
CA ILE A 147 -30.07 5.94 -8.75
C ILE A 147 -29.21 6.10 -7.48
N LEU A 148 -28.73 7.30 -7.14
CA LEU A 148 -27.98 7.54 -5.92
C LEU A 148 -28.80 7.28 -4.63
N GLU A 149 -30.10 7.60 -4.66
CA GLU A 149 -30.98 7.26 -3.56
C GLU A 149 -31.14 5.73 -3.40
N LEU A 150 -31.18 5.02 -4.52
CA LEU A 150 -31.25 3.56 -4.52
C LEU A 150 -29.94 2.92 -4.03
N GLU A 151 -28.79 3.44 -4.47
CA GLU A 151 -27.46 3.01 -3.98
C GLU A 151 -27.38 3.15 -2.46
N GLU A 152 -27.77 4.31 -1.93
CA GLU A 152 -27.77 4.56 -0.48
C GLU A 152 -28.68 3.54 0.25
N ARG A 153 -29.89 3.29 -0.27
CA ARG A 153 -30.82 2.32 0.32
C ARG A 153 -30.26 0.89 0.27
N ILE A 154 -29.64 0.48 -0.83
CA ILE A 154 -29.03 -0.84 -0.97
C ILE A 154 -27.96 -1.02 0.10
N ILE A 155 -27.03 -0.05 0.23
CA ILE A 155 -25.91 -0.15 1.17
C ILE A 155 -26.39 0.00 2.63
N ARG A 156 -27.40 0.81 2.90
CA ARG A 156 -27.92 1.01 4.27
C ARG A 156 -28.78 -0.14 4.77
N GLU A 157 -29.72 -0.64 3.94
CA GLU A 157 -30.74 -1.59 4.36
C GLU A 157 -30.47 -3.04 3.96
N CYS A 158 -29.66 -3.26 2.91
CA CYS A 158 -29.44 -4.57 2.30
C CYS A 158 -27.96 -4.97 2.23
N TYR A 159 -27.11 -4.42 3.10
CA TYR A 159 -25.66 -4.61 3.04
C TYR A 159 -25.25 -6.10 3.16
N GLU A 160 -25.90 -6.87 4.03
CA GLU A 160 -25.59 -8.30 4.17
C GLU A 160 -25.95 -9.10 2.91
N GLU A 161 -27.12 -8.82 2.32
CA GLU A 161 -27.55 -9.45 1.09
C GLU A 161 -26.64 -9.05 -0.07
N PHE A 162 -26.18 -7.79 -0.08
CA PHE A 162 -25.27 -7.24 -1.07
C PHE A 162 -23.91 -7.95 -1.01
N THR A 163 -23.30 -8.08 0.15
CA THR A 163 -22.01 -8.76 0.33
C THR A 163 -22.07 -10.25 -0.02
N ARG A 164 -23.21 -10.88 0.19
CA ARG A 164 -23.48 -12.30 -0.17
C ARG A 164 -23.95 -12.48 -1.61
N LYS A 165 -24.07 -11.39 -2.38
CA LYS A 165 -24.54 -11.39 -3.79
C LYS A 165 -25.95 -11.98 -3.95
N HIS A 166 -26.83 -11.78 -2.97
CA HIS A 166 -28.22 -12.25 -3.02
C HIS A 166 -29.12 -11.21 -3.73
N TRP A 167 -28.87 -10.95 -5.01
CA TRP A 167 -29.52 -9.91 -5.80
C TRP A 167 -31.03 -10.02 -5.83
N GLU A 168 -31.57 -11.23 -6.00
CA GLU A 168 -33.04 -11.47 -6.03
C GLU A 168 -33.73 -11.04 -4.73
N LYS A 169 -33.04 -11.16 -3.58
CA LYS A 169 -33.61 -10.73 -2.30
C LYS A 169 -33.66 -9.22 -2.19
N ILE A 170 -32.64 -8.53 -2.70
CA ILE A 170 -32.59 -7.08 -2.69
C ILE A 170 -33.66 -6.52 -3.60
N ILE A 171 -33.79 -7.03 -4.83
CA ILE A 171 -34.82 -6.64 -5.80
C ILE A 171 -36.23 -6.79 -5.19
N LYS A 172 -36.51 -7.92 -4.55
CA LYS A 172 -37.80 -8.16 -3.89
C LYS A 172 -38.04 -7.27 -2.67
N LYS A 173 -36.99 -7.02 -1.87
CA LYS A 173 -37.08 -6.22 -0.63
C LYS A 173 -37.32 -4.75 -0.92
N LEU A 174 -36.69 -4.23 -1.96
CA LEU A 174 -36.79 -2.83 -2.36
C LEU A 174 -37.85 -2.55 -3.40
N ASP A 175 -38.48 -3.60 -3.95
CA ASP A 175 -39.54 -3.56 -4.99
C ASP A 175 -39.11 -2.73 -6.21
N ILE A 176 -37.96 -3.12 -6.79
CA ILE A 176 -37.32 -2.44 -7.94
C ILE A 176 -37.17 -3.37 -9.13
N ASP A 177 -37.06 -2.80 -10.31
CA ASP A 177 -36.80 -3.53 -11.54
C ASP A 177 -35.34 -4.00 -11.60
N GLU A 178 -35.10 -5.11 -12.30
CA GLU A 178 -33.80 -5.69 -12.48
C GLU A 178 -32.81 -4.73 -13.22
N GLU A 179 -33.34 -4.00 -14.21
CA GLU A 179 -32.56 -3.03 -14.97
C GLU A 179 -32.05 -1.87 -14.08
N THR A 180 -32.94 -1.29 -13.28
CA THR A 180 -32.60 -0.21 -12.33
C THR A 180 -31.63 -0.70 -11.25
N PHE A 181 -31.80 -1.94 -10.79
CA PHE A 181 -30.86 -2.56 -9.85
C PHE A 181 -29.47 -2.72 -10.48
N GLN A 182 -29.41 -3.15 -11.75
CA GLN A 182 -28.13 -3.35 -12.43
C GLN A 182 -27.38 -2.02 -12.66
N GLU A 183 -28.10 -0.94 -12.93
CA GLU A 183 -27.52 0.40 -13.01
C GLU A 183 -26.92 0.84 -11.68
N ALA A 184 -27.67 0.71 -10.58
CA ALA A 184 -27.18 1.02 -9.24
C ALA A 184 -25.98 0.15 -8.84
N LEU A 185 -26.01 -1.14 -9.17
CA LEU A 185 -24.90 -2.06 -8.93
C LEU A 185 -23.62 -1.62 -9.66
N ASN A 186 -23.75 -1.20 -10.92
CA ASN A 186 -22.62 -0.70 -11.71
C ASN A 186 -22.01 0.58 -11.09
N GLU A 187 -22.83 1.48 -10.56
CA GLU A 187 -22.36 2.68 -9.89
C GLU A 187 -21.69 2.37 -8.55
N ILE A 188 -22.27 1.47 -7.73
CA ILE A 188 -21.67 1.02 -6.47
C ILE A 188 -20.29 0.37 -6.71
N THR A 189 -20.12 -0.40 -7.80
CA THR A 189 -18.83 -1.04 -8.11
C THR A 189 -17.74 -0.04 -8.52
N LYS A 190 -18.08 1.20 -8.88
CA LYS A 190 -17.12 2.28 -9.16
C LYS A 190 -16.62 2.97 -7.89
N LEU A 191 -17.27 2.75 -6.75
CA LEU A 191 -16.83 3.32 -5.48
C LEU A 191 -15.52 2.70 -5.03
N ASN A 192 -14.72 3.47 -4.29
CA ASN A 192 -13.43 3.01 -3.81
C ASN A 192 -13.56 2.35 -2.42
N PRO A 193 -13.35 1.02 -2.30
CA PRO A 193 -13.45 0.32 -1.00
C PRO A 193 -12.25 0.60 -0.08
N ARG A 194 -11.16 1.19 -0.59
CA ARG A 194 -9.90 1.44 0.12
C ARG A 194 -9.36 2.83 -0.21
N PRO A 195 -9.95 3.87 0.36
CA PRO A 195 -9.56 5.25 0.02
C PRO A 195 -8.10 5.55 0.34
N GLY A 196 -7.55 5.00 1.42
CA GLY A 196 -6.15 5.17 1.79
C GLY A 196 -5.16 4.59 0.79
N ALA A 197 -5.50 3.45 0.17
CA ALA A 197 -4.63 2.80 -0.81
C ALA A 197 -4.46 3.58 -2.12
N SER A 198 -5.39 4.49 -2.44
CA SER A 198 -5.34 5.30 -3.66
C SER A 198 -4.39 6.50 -3.54
N LEU A 199 -4.13 6.99 -2.32
CA LEU A 199 -3.23 8.10 -2.04
C LEU A 199 -1.81 7.65 -1.69
N GLY A 200 -1.69 6.46 -1.09
CA GLY A 200 -0.42 5.84 -0.82
C GLY A 200 0.00 5.00 -2.02
N GLU A 201 0.66 5.55 -3.03
CA GLU A 201 1.59 4.71 -3.76
C GLU A 201 2.53 4.11 -2.72
N ALA A 202 2.59 2.80 -2.72
CA ALA A 202 3.21 1.95 -1.71
C ALA A 202 4.70 2.27 -1.49
N ILE A 203 4.97 3.37 -0.77
CA ILE A 203 6.27 3.60 -0.18
C ILE A 203 6.39 2.58 0.95
N GLY A 204 7.12 1.52 0.69
CA GLY A 204 7.42 0.47 1.66
C GLY A 204 6.68 -0.85 1.48
N ARG A 205 5.66 -0.99 0.66
CA ARG A 205 5.37 -2.31 0.13
C ARG A 205 6.52 -2.65 -0.81
N ASN A 206 7.30 -3.67 -0.45
CA ASN A 206 8.07 -4.43 -1.42
C ASN A 206 7.07 -4.85 -2.51
N LEU A 207 6.80 -3.95 -3.46
CA LEU A 207 6.27 -4.36 -4.74
C LEU A 207 7.31 -5.39 -5.19
N GLN A 208 6.95 -6.67 -5.09
CA GLN A 208 7.75 -7.70 -5.74
C GLN A 208 7.86 -7.21 -7.18
N GLN A 209 9.01 -6.60 -7.48
CA GLN A 209 9.30 -6.15 -8.82
C GLN A 209 9.23 -7.40 -9.67
N ILE A 210 8.14 -7.53 -10.41
CA ILE A 210 7.98 -8.64 -11.34
C ILE A 210 8.97 -8.35 -12.45
N VAL A 211 10.13 -9.00 -12.37
CA VAL A 211 11.14 -8.93 -13.41
C VAL A 211 10.67 -9.83 -14.54
N PRO A 212 10.34 -9.30 -15.72
CA PRO A 212 9.88 -10.14 -16.82
C PRO A 212 11.04 -11.02 -17.31
N ASP A 213 10.75 -12.28 -17.60
CA ASP A 213 11.73 -13.21 -18.19
C ASP A 213 11.95 -12.90 -19.68
N PHE A 214 10.94 -12.36 -20.35
CA PHE A 214 10.95 -12.03 -21.76
C PHE A 214 10.49 -10.59 -21.98
N ILE A 215 11.16 -9.89 -22.88
CA ILE A 215 10.78 -8.57 -23.37
C ILE A 215 10.34 -8.72 -24.82
N VAL A 216 9.09 -8.32 -25.12
CA VAL A 216 8.52 -8.37 -26.46
C VAL A 216 8.36 -6.94 -26.96
N GLU A 217 9.06 -6.59 -28.03
CA GLU A 217 8.97 -5.29 -28.67
C GLU A 217 8.25 -5.45 -30.02
N THR A 218 7.21 -4.66 -30.24
CA THR A 218 6.46 -4.63 -31.49
C THR A 218 6.79 -3.34 -32.22
N TYR A 219 7.24 -3.44 -33.46
CA TYR A 219 7.54 -2.28 -34.31
C TYR A 219 6.35 -1.92 -35.20
N ASP A 220 6.30 -0.69 -35.68
CA ASP A 220 5.22 -0.17 -36.54
C ASP A 220 5.12 -0.89 -37.90
N ASP A 221 6.17 -1.59 -38.31
CA ASP A 221 6.22 -2.43 -39.51
C ASP A 221 5.60 -3.82 -39.32
N GLY A 222 5.09 -4.11 -38.09
CA GLY A 222 4.50 -5.39 -37.71
C GLY A 222 5.52 -6.47 -37.34
N THR A 223 6.83 -6.14 -37.30
CA THR A 223 7.85 -7.08 -36.81
C THR A 223 7.81 -7.18 -35.27
N ILE A 224 7.99 -8.40 -34.76
CA ILE A 224 8.03 -8.70 -33.33
C ILE A 224 9.44 -9.15 -32.98
N ASN A 225 10.08 -8.45 -32.06
CA ASN A 225 11.35 -8.84 -31.48
C ASN A 225 11.14 -9.39 -30.07
N ILE A 226 11.70 -10.57 -29.79
CA ILE A 226 11.62 -11.20 -28.46
C ILE A 226 13.05 -11.32 -27.94
N SER A 227 13.30 -10.68 -26.80
CA SER A 227 14.58 -10.77 -26.09
C SER A 227 14.40 -11.37 -24.70
N LEU A 228 15.40 -12.15 -24.26
CA LEU A 228 15.46 -12.66 -22.90
C LEU A 228 16.02 -11.58 -21.97
N ASN A 229 15.40 -11.40 -20.81
CA ASN A 229 15.93 -10.53 -19.79
C ASN A 229 17.07 -11.25 -19.03
N ASN A 230 18.30 -11.04 -19.46
CA ASN A 230 19.49 -11.69 -18.89
C ASN A 230 19.96 -11.07 -17.56
N ARG A 231 19.27 -10.03 -17.02
CA ARG A 231 19.70 -9.38 -15.77
C ARG A 231 19.68 -10.30 -14.54
N ASN A 232 18.97 -11.44 -14.61
CA ASN A 232 18.83 -12.37 -13.49
C ASN A 232 19.61 -13.68 -13.67
N VAL A 233 20.33 -13.85 -14.77
CA VAL A 233 21.14 -15.04 -15.02
C VAL A 233 22.59 -14.72 -14.67
N PRO A 234 23.16 -15.33 -13.60
CA PRO A 234 24.57 -15.14 -13.30
C PRO A 234 25.41 -15.63 -14.48
N GLU A 235 26.36 -14.81 -14.94
CA GLU A 235 27.34 -15.23 -15.94
C GLU A 235 28.13 -16.42 -15.42
N LEU A 236 28.04 -17.53 -16.14
CA LEU A 236 28.89 -18.68 -15.88
C LEU A 236 30.28 -18.38 -16.44
N ARG A 237 31.23 -18.11 -15.56
CA ARG A 237 32.66 -17.99 -15.95
C ARG A 237 33.41 -19.27 -15.53
N MET A 238 34.12 -19.84 -16.44
CA MET A 238 35.04 -20.92 -16.10
C MET A 238 36.23 -20.34 -15.37
N SER A 239 36.64 -20.99 -14.26
CA SER A 239 37.87 -20.59 -13.57
C SER A 239 39.09 -20.82 -14.46
N ARG A 240 40.11 -19.99 -14.35
CA ARG A 240 41.36 -20.11 -15.12
C ARG A 240 42.03 -21.46 -14.91
N ASP A 241 42.02 -21.97 -13.67
CA ASP A 241 42.61 -23.24 -13.30
C ASP A 241 41.93 -24.42 -14.02
N PHE A 242 40.59 -24.35 -14.20
CA PHE A 242 39.88 -25.37 -14.96
C PHE A 242 40.18 -25.30 -16.44
N THR A 243 40.40 -24.12 -17.01
CA THR A 243 40.75 -23.92 -18.40
C THR A 243 42.17 -24.46 -18.66
N GLU A 244 43.14 -24.20 -17.78
CA GLU A 244 44.51 -24.71 -17.85
C GLU A 244 44.53 -26.23 -17.71
N MET A 245 43.77 -26.82 -16.80
CA MET A 245 43.65 -28.27 -16.62
C MET A 245 43.12 -28.96 -17.89
N VAL A 246 42.09 -28.36 -18.52
CA VAL A 246 41.53 -28.89 -19.77
C VAL A 246 42.52 -28.79 -20.91
N GLU A 247 43.32 -27.70 -21.02
CA GLU A 247 44.35 -27.54 -22.04
C GLU A 247 45.51 -28.53 -21.86
N GLU A 248 45.90 -28.84 -20.62
CA GLU A 248 46.92 -29.88 -20.36
C GLU A 248 46.45 -31.28 -20.72
N HIS A 249 45.20 -31.61 -20.47
CA HIS A 249 44.64 -32.91 -20.83
C HIS A 249 44.34 -33.06 -22.32
N THR A 250 44.20 -31.98 -23.08
CA THR A 250 43.96 -32.03 -24.52
C THR A 250 45.25 -32.14 -25.32
N LYS A 251 46.42 -31.87 -24.68
CA LYS A 251 47.77 -31.96 -25.30
C LYS A 251 48.47 -33.32 -25.08
N ASN A 252 47.84 -34.23 -24.33
CA ASN A 252 48.31 -35.61 -24.15
C ASN A 252 47.38 -36.58 -24.90
#